data_db3d63ab419d9a69af884101810acfcb
#
_entry.id   db3d63ab419d9a69af884101810acfcb
#
_cell.length_a   1.000
_cell.length_b   1.000
_cell.length_c   1.000
_cell.angle_alpha   90.00
_cell.angle_beta   90.00
_cell.angle_gamma   90.00
#
_symmetry.space_group_name_H-M   'P 1'
#
loop_
_entity.id
_entity.type
_entity.pdbx_description
1 polymer ?
#
loop_
_entity_poly.entity_id
_entity_poly.type
_entity_poly.pdbx_seq_one_letter_code
_entity_poly.pdbx_strand_id
1 'polypeptide(L)'
;DRRCSYIFVCKEADHKALSEYFWAGEMPDVTDFTETVGTLKKRYRFMRDVPLNDSNPDLLVTVVFYEETDSKGSKRQWMWVTDLEVTHDTVRNIVLGGRARWKIENETFNTLKNQGYNYEHNYGHGYKTLSNLFAGLMLLACLIDQCLEAFSFEFKAALKECVSRTL
;
A
#
# COMPACT_ATOMS: atom_id res chain seq x y z
N ASP A 1 0.79 -2.10 -25.81
CA ASP A 1 0.41 -2.77 -24.54
C ASP A 1 1.32 -2.27 -23.42
N ARG A 2 0.77 -1.44 -22.53
CA ARG A 2 1.45 -1.10 -21.29
C ARG A 2 1.13 -2.21 -20.29
N ARG A 3 2.04 -3.15 -20.08
CA ARG A 3 1.93 -4.09 -18.98
C ARG A 3 2.15 -3.30 -17.68
N CYS A 4 1.12 -3.24 -16.84
CA CYS A 4 1.23 -2.70 -15.50
C CYS A 4 1.53 -3.86 -14.56
N SER A 5 2.63 -3.81 -13.82
CA SER A 5 2.91 -4.71 -12.73
C SER A 5 2.11 -4.34 -11.48
N TYR A 6 1.89 -5.28 -10.60
CA TYR A 6 1.05 -5.09 -9.43
C TYR A 6 1.73 -5.58 -8.13
N ILE A 7 1.30 -5.02 -7.01
CA ILE A 7 1.56 -5.51 -5.66
C ILE A 7 0.21 -5.47 -4.91
N PHE A 8 -0.42 -6.62 -4.72
CA PHE A 8 -1.71 -6.72 -4.04
C PHE A 8 -1.55 -7.30 -2.64
N VAL A 9 -2.28 -6.73 -1.69
CA VAL A 9 -2.36 -7.29 -0.34
C VAL A 9 -3.04 -8.65 -0.40
N CYS A 10 -2.41 -9.65 0.21
CA CYS A 10 -2.95 -10.98 0.39
C CYS A 10 -3.23 -11.20 1.88
N LYS A 11 -4.47 -11.55 2.21
CA LYS A 11 -4.83 -11.95 3.57
C LYS A 11 -4.89 -13.47 3.63
N GLU A 12 -4.16 -14.07 4.56
CA GLU A 12 -4.10 -15.54 4.72
C GLU A 12 -5.50 -16.15 4.87
N ALA A 13 -6.37 -15.50 5.62
CA ALA A 13 -7.74 -15.97 5.84
C ALA A 13 -8.59 -16.04 4.56
N ASP A 14 -8.34 -15.14 3.59
CA ASP A 14 -9.10 -15.07 2.34
C ASP A 14 -8.51 -15.99 1.26
N HIS A 15 -7.24 -16.42 1.40
CA HIS A 15 -6.48 -17.20 0.42
C HIS A 15 -5.80 -18.41 1.07
N LYS A 16 -6.60 -19.32 1.66
CA LYS A 16 -6.09 -20.45 2.44
C LYS A 16 -5.18 -21.38 1.64
N ALA A 17 -5.61 -21.82 0.45
CA ALA A 17 -4.82 -22.74 -0.38
C ALA A 17 -3.44 -22.14 -0.74
N LEU A 18 -3.40 -20.89 -1.18
CA LEU A 18 -2.16 -20.17 -1.46
C LEU A 18 -1.28 -20.08 -0.20
N SER A 19 -1.88 -19.76 0.93
CA SER A 19 -1.18 -19.61 2.21
C SER A 19 -0.60 -20.95 2.68
N GLU A 20 -1.38 -22.03 2.62
CA GLU A 20 -0.92 -23.38 2.96
C GLU A 20 0.25 -23.81 2.07
N TYR A 21 0.14 -23.59 0.76
CA TYR A 21 1.22 -23.90 -0.18
C TYR A 21 2.49 -23.08 0.12
N PHE A 22 2.35 -21.79 0.36
CA PHE A 22 3.46 -20.89 0.70
C PHE A 22 4.17 -21.28 2.00
N TRP A 23 3.42 -21.65 3.04
CA TRP A 23 4.01 -22.02 4.32
C TRP A 23 4.60 -23.44 4.33
N ALA A 24 4.07 -24.36 3.52
CA ALA A 24 4.60 -25.71 3.32
C ALA A 24 5.87 -25.74 2.45
N GLY A 25 6.13 -24.67 1.67
CA GLY A 25 7.30 -24.60 0.78
C GLY A 25 8.62 -24.62 1.56
N GLU A 26 9.59 -25.35 1.03
CA GLU A 26 10.93 -25.52 1.58
C GLU A 26 12.01 -25.00 0.60
N MET A 27 13.26 -24.92 1.07
CA MET A 27 14.40 -24.60 0.21
C MET A 27 14.62 -25.71 -0.83
N PRO A 28 14.97 -25.38 -2.11
CA PRO A 28 15.40 -24.03 -2.58
C PRO A 28 14.29 -23.13 -3.08
N ASP A 29 13.03 -23.55 -3.12
CA ASP A 29 11.92 -22.82 -3.73
C ASP A 29 11.53 -21.58 -2.92
N VAL A 30 11.85 -21.60 -1.62
CA VAL A 30 11.59 -20.50 -0.69
C VAL A 30 12.89 -19.79 -0.33
N THR A 31 12.86 -18.47 -0.37
CA THR A 31 13.90 -17.63 0.24
C THR A 31 13.36 -17.05 1.55
N ASP A 32 14.06 -17.29 2.66
CA ASP A 32 13.68 -16.80 3.99
C ASP A 32 14.94 -16.28 4.69
N PHE A 33 14.95 -15.01 5.06
CA PHE A 33 16.07 -14.40 5.76
C PHE A 33 15.62 -13.28 6.69
N THR A 34 16.50 -12.95 7.61
CA THR A 34 16.27 -11.92 8.62
C THR A 34 17.43 -10.94 8.63
N GLU A 35 17.11 -9.66 8.74
CA GLU A 35 18.08 -8.58 8.97
C GLU A 35 17.69 -7.77 10.21
N THR A 36 18.67 -7.15 10.85
CA THR A 36 18.45 -6.23 11.98
C THR A 36 18.85 -4.83 11.55
N VAL A 37 17.90 -3.90 11.63
CA VAL A 37 18.13 -2.48 11.32
C VAL A 37 17.78 -1.64 12.56
N GLY A 38 18.81 -1.15 13.24
CA GLY A 38 18.64 -0.51 14.54
C GLY A 38 18.06 -1.48 15.57
N THR A 39 16.90 -1.17 16.12
CA THR A 39 16.20 -2.00 17.11
C THR A 39 15.13 -2.91 16.50
N LEU A 40 14.93 -2.85 15.17
CA LEU A 40 13.92 -3.63 14.45
C LEU A 40 14.56 -4.87 13.84
N LYS A 41 13.98 -6.04 14.12
CA LYS A 41 14.26 -7.28 13.41
C LYS A 41 13.26 -7.44 12.30
N LYS A 42 13.74 -7.59 11.05
CA LYS A 42 12.95 -7.67 9.83
C LYS A 42 13.15 -9.03 9.19
N ARG A 43 12.08 -9.78 9.00
CA ARG A 43 12.09 -11.07 8.29
C ARG A 43 11.41 -10.91 6.96
N TYR A 44 12.04 -11.44 5.92
CA TYR A 44 11.55 -11.51 4.56
C TYR A 44 11.46 -12.97 4.15
N ARG A 45 10.31 -13.40 3.68
CA ARG A 45 10.11 -14.72 3.10
C ARG A 45 9.38 -14.55 1.79
N PHE A 46 9.86 -15.16 0.72
CA PHE A 46 9.17 -15.14 -0.57
C PHE A 46 9.32 -16.46 -1.31
N MET A 47 8.32 -16.74 -2.13
CA MET A 47 8.25 -17.91 -2.99
C MET A 47 7.68 -17.51 -4.33
N ARG A 48 8.28 -18.01 -5.41
CA ARG A 48 7.82 -17.76 -6.79
C ARG A 48 6.93 -18.90 -7.26
N ASP A 49 6.21 -18.63 -8.34
CA ASP A 49 5.41 -19.63 -9.06
C ASP A 49 4.39 -20.35 -8.17
N VAL A 50 3.81 -19.61 -7.23
CA VAL A 50 2.76 -20.13 -6.35
C VAL A 50 1.41 -20.01 -7.07
N PRO A 51 0.63 -21.10 -7.21
CA PRO A 51 -0.72 -21.04 -7.75
C PRO A 51 -1.60 -20.09 -6.94
N LEU A 52 -2.32 -19.17 -7.60
CA LEU A 52 -3.13 -18.17 -6.92
C LEU A 52 -4.27 -18.80 -6.11
N ASN A 53 -4.96 -19.78 -6.70
CA ASN A 53 -6.03 -20.55 -6.06
C ASN A 53 -6.34 -21.82 -6.84
N ASP A 54 -7.15 -22.69 -6.26
CA ASP A 54 -7.54 -23.98 -6.87
C ASP A 54 -8.34 -23.82 -8.16
N SER A 55 -9.07 -22.72 -8.32
CA SER A 55 -9.86 -22.43 -9.53
C SER A 55 -9.01 -21.91 -10.69
N ASN A 56 -7.82 -21.43 -10.43
CA ASN A 56 -6.89 -20.87 -11.41
C ASN A 56 -5.45 -21.36 -11.12
N PRO A 57 -5.17 -22.67 -11.21
CA PRO A 57 -3.86 -23.22 -10.87
C PRO A 57 -2.75 -22.78 -11.82
N ASP A 58 -3.10 -22.38 -13.05
CA ASP A 58 -2.15 -21.89 -14.06
C ASP A 58 -1.76 -20.41 -13.85
N LEU A 59 -2.47 -19.70 -12.98
CA LEU A 59 -2.14 -18.32 -12.64
C LEU A 59 -1.12 -18.32 -11.51
N LEU A 60 0.15 -18.28 -11.89
CA LEU A 60 1.27 -18.28 -10.96
C LEU A 60 1.61 -16.86 -10.52
N VAL A 61 1.81 -16.69 -9.22
CA VAL A 61 2.19 -15.41 -8.60
C VAL A 61 3.40 -15.59 -7.70
N THR A 62 4.12 -14.51 -7.44
CA THR A 62 5.12 -14.49 -6.39
C THR A 62 4.48 -14.01 -5.09
N VAL A 63 4.61 -14.79 -4.03
CA VAL A 63 4.15 -14.44 -2.68
C VAL A 63 5.30 -13.85 -1.89
N VAL A 64 5.06 -12.72 -1.23
CA VAL A 64 6.04 -12.03 -0.38
C VAL A 64 5.43 -11.84 1.00
N PHE A 65 6.08 -12.39 2.01
CA PHE A 65 5.76 -12.17 3.42
C PHE A 65 6.85 -11.31 4.07
N TYR A 66 6.42 -10.39 4.90
CA TYR A 66 7.30 -9.51 5.65
C TYR A 66 6.83 -9.37 7.10
N GLU A 67 7.74 -9.52 8.05
CA GLU A 67 7.49 -9.36 9.47
C GLU A 67 8.49 -8.36 10.07
N GLU A 68 7.97 -7.43 10.86
CA GLU A 68 8.76 -6.56 11.74
C GLU A 68 8.56 -6.98 13.19
N THR A 69 9.64 -7.16 13.92
CA THR A 69 9.62 -7.38 15.38
C THR A 69 10.37 -6.23 16.04
N ASP A 70 9.73 -5.52 16.95
CA ASP A 70 10.35 -4.43 17.71
C ASP A 70 11.15 -4.95 18.91
N SER A 71 11.83 -4.04 19.61
CA SER A 71 12.63 -4.35 20.80
C SER A 71 11.81 -4.91 21.98
N LYS A 72 10.48 -4.74 21.96
CA LYS A 72 9.55 -5.26 22.97
C LYS A 72 8.96 -6.61 22.58
N GLY A 73 9.35 -7.15 21.40
CA GLY A 73 8.83 -8.40 20.87
C GLY A 73 7.47 -8.28 20.16
N SER A 74 6.94 -7.07 19.96
CA SER A 74 5.70 -6.87 19.21
C SER A 74 5.96 -7.12 17.73
N LYS A 75 5.06 -7.90 17.11
CA LYS A 75 5.16 -8.32 15.72
C LYS A 75 4.12 -7.64 14.87
N ARG A 76 4.54 -7.19 13.69
CA ARG A 76 3.67 -6.69 12.62
C ARG A 76 3.98 -7.47 11.36
N GLN A 77 2.94 -7.97 10.69
CA GLN A 77 3.07 -8.86 9.55
C GLN A 77 2.27 -8.36 8.37
N TRP A 78 2.78 -8.59 7.17
CA TRP A 78 2.14 -8.27 5.91
C TRP A 78 2.46 -9.36 4.88
N MET A 79 1.50 -9.62 4.01
CA MET A 79 1.66 -10.53 2.89
C MET A 79 1.13 -9.86 1.62
N TRP A 80 1.84 -10.05 0.51
CA TRP A 80 1.47 -9.55 -0.81
C TRP A 80 1.68 -10.61 -1.87
N VAL A 81 0.94 -10.48 -2.97
CA VAL A 81 1.17 -11.19 -4.22
C VAL A 81 1.57 -10.20 -5.31
N THR A 82 2.49 -10.58 -6.18
CA THR A 82 3.04 -9.71 -7.22
C THR A 82 3.47 -10.52 -8.45
N ASP A 83 3.48 -9.85 -9.61
CA ASP A 83 4.10 -10.33 -10.85
C ASP A 83 5.52 -9.82 -11.06
N LEU A 84 5.99 -8.98 -10.14
CA LEU A 84 7.36 -8.46 -10.17
C LEU A 84 8.38 -9.58 -9.87
N GLU A 85 9.56 -9.46 -10.45
CA GLU A 85 10.67 -10.33 -10.09
C GLU A 85 11.16 -10.03 -8.68
N VAL A 86 10.96 -11.00 -7.77
CA VAL A 86 11.38 -10.91 -6.38
C VAL A 86 12.71 -11.65 -6.20
N THR A 87 13.72 -10.91 -5.76
CA THR A 87 15.05 -11.41 -5.42
C THR A 87 15.45 -10.89 -4.05
N HIS A 88 16.58 -11.37 -3.52
CA HIS A 88 17.15 -10.84 -2.28
C HIS A 88 17.38 -9.31 -2.35
N ASP A 89 17.71 -8.78 -3.53
CA ASP A 89 18.00 -7.34 -3.71
C ASP A 89 16.74 -6.51 -3.91
N THR A 90 15.71 -7.07 -4.58
CA THR A 90 14.49 -6.32 -4.94
C THR A 90 13.40 -6.40 -3.87
N VAL A 91 13.38 -7.42 -3.01
CA VAL A 91 12.31 -7.67 -2.03
C VAL A 91 12.06 -6.48 -1.10
N ARG A 92 13.12 -5.75 -0.72
CA ARG A 92 12.97 -4.56 0.14
C ARG A 92 12.14 -3.47 -0.53
N ASN A 93 12.39 -3.22 -1.82
CA ASN A 93 11.64 -2.23 -2.60
C ASN A 93 10.19 -2.67 -2.81
N ILE A 94 9.94 -3.96 -3.01
CA ILE A 94 8.59 -4.53 -3.13
C ILE A 94 7.80 -4.36 -1.82
N VAL A 95 8.43 -4.65 -0.68
CA VAL A 95 7.85 -4.41 0.65
C VAL A 95 7.54 -2.93 0.87
N LEU A 96 8.45 -2.02 0.50
CA LEU A 96 8.22 -0.57 0.58
C LEU A 96 7.03 -0.15 -0.31
N GLY A 97 6.94 -0.68 -1.53
CA GLY A 97 5.82 -0.45 -2.45
C GLY A 97 4.50 -0.96 -1.88
N GLY A 98 4.48 -2.19 -1.37
CA GLY A 98 3.28 -2.78 -0.75
C GLY A 98 2.80 -1.99 0.48
N ARG A 99 3.73 -1.49 1.29
CA ARG A 99 3.41 -0.63 2.45
C ARG A 99 3.00 0.79 2.05
N ALA A 100 3.48 1.30 0.91
CA ALA A 100 3.12 2.64 0.44
C ALA A 100 1.62 2.77 0.15
N ARG A 101 0.91 1.68 -0.21
CA ARG A 101 -0.55 1.69 -0.39
C ARG A 101 -1.29 2.19 0.87
N TRP A 102 -0.81 1.81 2.06
CA TRP A 102 -1.40 2.25 3.32
C TRP A 102 -1.37 3.78 3.50
N LYS A 103 -0.37 4.45 2.92
CA LYS A 103 -0.27 5.92 2.94
C LYS A 103 -1.42 6.59 2.20
N ILE A 104 -1.87 6.01 1.09
CA ILE A 104 -3.01 6.55 0.33
C ILE A 104 -4.26 6.58 1.22
N GLU A 105 -4.54 5.51 1.97
CA GLU A 105 -5.70 5.46 2.85
C GLU A 105 -5.58 6.42 4.05
N ASN A 106 -4.45 6.40 4.73
CA ASN A 106 -4.30 7.14 5.98
C ASN A 106 -3.81 8.58 5.82
N GLU A 107 -3.06 8.88 4.77
CA GLU A 107 -2.59 10.25 4.52
C GLU A 107 -3.53 10.97 3.54
N THR A 108 -3.76 10.42 2.35
CA THR A 108 -4.54 11.11 1.31
C THR A 108 -6.03 11.13 1.62
N PHE A 109 -6.65 9.98 1.92
CA PHE A 109 -8.08 9.96 2.24
C PHE A 109 -8.39 10.64 3.57
N ASN A 110 -7.51 10.52 4.56
CA ASN A 110 -7.68 11.24 5.81
C ASN A 110 -7.60 12.76 5.61
N THR A 111 -6.68 13.23 4.77
CA THR A 111 -6.60 14.63 4.36
C THR A 111 -7.87 15.09 3.66
N LEU A 112 -8.34 14.33 2.68
CA LEU A 112 -9.57 14.64 1.93
C LEU A 112 -10.82 14.66 2.81
N LYS A 113 -10.90 13.82 3.83
CA LYS A 113 -12.04 13.73 4.74
C LYS A 113 -12.01 14.80 5.84
N ASN A 114 -10.84 15.01 6.45
CA ASN A 114 -10.72 15.70 7.74
C ASN A 114 -9.96 17.04 7.68
N GLN A 115 -9.38 17.41 6.53
CA GLN A 115 -8.58 18.61 6.39
C GLN A 115 -9.18 19.64 5.40
N GLY A 116 -10.49 19.84 5.46
CA GLY A 116 -11.17 20.94 4.75
C GLY A 116 -11.75 20.60 3.37
N TYR A 117 -11.40 19.46 2.76
CA TYR A 117 -11.94 19.09 1.43
C TYR A 117 -13.35 18.50 1.50
N ASN A 118 -13.82 18.09 2.70
CA ASN A 118 -15.17 17.55 2.93
C ASN A 118 -15.55 16.38 2.01
N TYR A 119 -14.62 15.48 1.72
CA TYR A 119 -14.80 14.40 0.75
C TYR A 119 -15.96 13.44 1.09
N GLU A 120 -16.30 13.31 2.38
CA GLU A 120 -17.44 12.51 2.84
C GLU A 120 -18.76 13.28 2.89
N HIS A 121 -18.75 14.58 2.55
CA HIS A 121 -20.00 15.35 2.56
C HIS A 121 -20.97 14.86 1.49
N ASN A 122 -22.21 14.62 1.89
CA ASN A 122 -23.27 14.20 0.98
C ASN A 122 -23.83 15.44 0.25
N TYR A 123 -23.32 15.73 -0.93
CA TYR A 123 -23.83 16.79 -1.82
C TYR A 123 -25.12 16.40 -2.57
N GLY A 124 -25.71 15.23 -2.21
CA GLY A 124 -26.85 14.66 -2.90
C GLY A 124 -26.43 13.90 -4.17
N HIS A 125 -27.35 13.07 -4.65
CA HIS A 125 -27.06 12.25 -5.85
C HIS A 125 -27.26 13.02 -7.15
N GLY A 126 -28.06 14.07 -7.16
CA GLY A 126 -28.38 14.87 -8.33
C GLY A 126 -28.91 14.06 -9.51
N TYR A 127 -29.11 14.73 -10.63
CA TYR A 127 -29.36 14.05 -11.89
C TYR A 127 -28.01 13.72 -12.56
N LYS A 128 -27.83 12.46 -12.96
CA LYS A 128 -26.63 11.92 -13.62
C LYS A 128 -25.42 11.74 -12.69
N THR A 129 -24.37 12.57 -12.79
CA THR A 129 -23.04 12.31 -12.25
C THR A 129 -22.57 13.36 -11.25
N LEU A 130 -23.50 14.05 -10.55
CA LEU A 130 -23.17 15.17 -9.66
C LEU A 130 -22.15 14.77 -8.57
N SER A 131 -22.36 13.66 -7.89
CA SER A 131 -21.44 13.16 -6.84
C SER A 131 -20.05 12.86 -7.39
N ASN A 132 -19.95 12.27 -8.58
CA ASN A 132 -18.67 12.00 -9.22
C ASN A 132 -17.94 13.29 -9.60
N LEU A 133 -18.69 14.32 -10.06
CA LEU A 133 -18.13 15.61 -10.40
C LEU A 133 -17.54 16.29 -9.16
N PHE A 134 -18.29 16.34 -8.06
CA PHE A 134 -17.79 16.92 -6.79
C PHE A 134 -16.61 16.14 -6.23
N ALA A 135 -16.64 14.81 -6.25
CA ALA A 135 -15.50 13.99 -5.84
C ALA A 135 -14.25 14.32 -6.69
N GLY A 136 -14.42 14.46 -8.01
CA GLY A 136 -13.34 14.85 -8.91
C GLY A 136 -12.78 16.26 -8.61
N LEU A 137 -13.65 17.23 -8.32
CA LEU A 137 -13.24 18.60 -7.97
C LEU A 137 -12.49 18.65 -6.62
N MET A 138 -12.90 17.88 -5.64
CA MET A 138 -12.20 17.78 -4.35
C MET A 138 -10.82 17.17 -4.50
N LEU A 139 -10.69 16.11 -5.31
CA LEU A 139 -9.39 15.51 -5.64
C LEU A 139 -8.49 16.48 -6.40
N LEU A 140 -9.06 17.26 -7.33
CA LEU A 140 -8.33 18.28 -8.07
C LEU A 140 -7.84 19.40 -7.14
N ALA A 141 -8.68 19.89 -6.22
CA ALA A 141 -8.29 20.89 -5.23
C ALA A 141 -7.12 20.37 -4.36
N CYS A 142 -7.22 19.15 -3.86
CA CYS A 142 -6.15 18.51 -3.10
C CYS A 142 -4.84 18.41 -3.91
N LEU A 143 -4.91 18.07 -5.19
CA LEU A 143 -3.75 18.01 -6.07
C LEU A 143 -3.13 19.38 -6.30
N ILE A 144 -3.94 20.43 -6.49
CA ILE A 144 -3.47 21.82 -6.62
C ILE A 144 -2.74 22.25 -5.35
N ASP A 145 -3.30 21.98 -4.17
CA ASP A 145 -2.66 22.32 -2.90
C ASP A 145 -1.33 21.57 -2.72
N GLN A 146 -1.26 20.30 -3.08
CA GLN A 146 0.00 19.53 -3.07
C GLN A 146 1.04 20.13 -4.02
N CYS A 147 0.63 20.57 -5.22
CA CYS A 147 1.52 21.24 -6.15
C CYS A 147 2.00 22.58 -5.60
N LEU A 148 1.13 23.38 -5.02
CA LEU A 148 1.49 24.66 -4.37
C LEU A 148 2.43 24.42 -3.19
N GLU A 149 2.17 23.43 -2.36
CA GLU A 149 3.06 23.02 -1.26
C GLU A 149 4.43 22.54 -1.77
N ALA A 150 4.48 21.90 -2.92
CA ALA A 150 5.76 21.43 -3.50
C ALA A 150 6.58 22.56 -4.13
N PHE A 151 5.94 23.52 -4.81
CA PHE A 151 6.61 24.46 -5.70
C PHE A 151 6.48 25.94 -5.32
N SER A 152 5.51 26.36 -4.45
CA SER A 152 5.37 27.75 -4.01
C SER A 152 5.99 27.98 -2.64
N PHE A 153 6.93 28.91 -2.57
CA PHE A 153 7.54 29.33 -1.30
C PHE A 153 6.54 30.06 -0.40
N GLU A 154 5.72 30.94 -0.99
CA GLU A 154 4.71 31.75 -0.30
C GLU A 154 3.65 30.84 0.32
N PHE A 155 3.18 29.84 -0.42
CA PHE A 155 2.20 28.87 0.09
C PHE A 155 2.77 28.04 1.25
N LYS A 156 4.03 27.59 1.15
CA LYS A 156 4.72 26.90 2.25
C LYS A 156 4.85 27.77 3.50
N ALA A 157 5.15 29.05 3.33
CA ALA A 157 5.28 29.98 4.44
C ALA A 157 3.92 30.17 5.13
N ALA A 158 2.85 30.42 4.37
CA ALA A 158 1.50 30.55 4.90
C ALA A 158 1.03 29.29 5.63
N LEU A 159 1.27 28.09 5.09
CA LEU A 159 0.91 26.84 5.76
C LEU A 159 1.61 26.64 7.11
N LYS A 160 2.84 27.13 7.27
CA LYS A 160 3.57 27.04 8.55
C LYS A 160 2.97 27.93 9.63
N GLU A 161 2.31 29.01 9.25
CA GLU A 161 1.64 29.92 10.17
C GLU A 161 0.22 29.44 10.54
N CYS A 162 -0.36 28.55 9.73
CA CYS A 162 -1.67 27.95 10.01
C CYS A 162 -1.55 26.77 10.98
N VAL A 163 -2.37 26.76 12.03
CA VAL A 163 -2.43 25.64 13.01
C VAL A 163 -3.09 24.40 12.41
N SER A 164 -3.94 24.59 11.39
CA SER A 164 -4.57 23.52 10.62
C SER A 164 -4.91 24.01 9.21
N ARG A 165 -5.07 23.09 8.26
CA ARG A 165 -5.57 23.40 6.91
C ARG A 165 -7.07 23.73 6.89
N THR A 166 -7.76 23.52 8.00
CA THR A 166 -9.17 23.86 8.17
C THR A 166 -9.25 25.32 8.60
N LEU A 167 -9.83 26.16 7.74
CA LEU A 167 -10.26 27.52 8.08
C LEU A 167 -11.60 27.45 8.82
#